data_009a09f62bba7e901942bd2a3311cec8
#
_entry.id   009a09f62bba7e901942bd2a3311cec8
#
_cell.length_a   1.000
_cell.length_b   1.000
_cell.length_c   1.000
_cell.angle_alpha   90.00
_cell.angle_beta   90.00
_cell.angle_gamma   90.00
#
_symmetry.space_group_name_H-M   'P 1'
#
loop_
_entity.id
_entity.type
_entity.pdbx_description
1 polymer ?
#
loop_
_entity_poly.entity_id
_entity_poly.type
_entity_poly.pdbx_seq_one_letter_code
_entity_poly.pdbx_strand_id
1 'polypeptide(L)'
;NGEKLCKMYTDLFDLDTVIFRYFNAYGERQPIRGQYAPVLGIFLRQLAAGEPLTIVGDGEQRRDFTYVKDIVNANIMAAISNADKDAYGQVYNVGSGVNYSVNEVAAMISDDIKYIPPRLGEARISLANVDKIYNTFAWRPLQNLEEWVKKQIGK
;
A
#
# COMPACT_ATOMS: atom_id res chain seq x y z
N ASN A 1 14.04 -10.33 9.60
CA ASN A 1 15.02 -11.37 9.23
C ASN A 1 15.16 -11.54 7.71
N GLY A 2 14.09 -11.53 6.91
CA GLY A 2 14.15 -11.71 5.45
C GLY A 2 15.05 -10.71 4.73
N GLU A 3 14.95 -9.41 5.04
CA GLU A 3 15.80 -8.37 4.44
C GLU A 3 17.29 -8.62 4.65
N LYS A 4 17.69 -9.01 5.88
CA LYS A 4 19.09 -9.34 6.19
C LYS A 4 19.56 -10.56 5.43
N LEU A 5 18.70 -11.56 5.27
CA LEU A 5 19.02 -12.78 4.52
C LEU A 5 19.22 -12.47 3.04
N CYS A 6 18.32 -11.73 2.39
CA CYS A 6 18.47 -11.32 1.00
C CYS A 6 19.79 -10.55 0.78
N LYS A 7 20.06 -9.55 1.65
CA LYS A 7 21.33 -8.81 1.59
C LYS A 7 22.54 -9.73 1.71
N MET A 8 22.53 -10.67 2.66
CA MET A 8 23.61 -11.62 2.84
C MET A 8 23.85 -12.48 1.59
N TYR A 9 22.78 -12.91 0.91
CA TYR A 9 22.90 -13.68 -0.33
C TYR A 9 23.52 -12.85 -1.47
N THR A 10 23.19 -11.58 -1.56
CA THR A 10 23.86 -10.67 -2.51
C THR A 10 25.34 -10.53 -2.17
N ASP A 11 25.68 -10.23 -0.91
CA ASP A 11 27.05 -9.94 -0.48
C ASP A 11 27.98 -11.19 -0.58
N LEU A 12 27.47 -12.39 -0.29
CA LEU A 12 28.30 -13.61 -0.17
C LEU A 12 28.23 -14.54 -1.38
N PHE A 13 27.14 -14.51 -2.14
CA PHE A 13 26.89 -15.47 -3.22
C PHE A 13 26.67 -14.82 -4.59
N ASP A 14 26.89 -13.51 -4.70
CA ASP A 14 26.70 -12.71 -5.93
C ASP A 14 25.28 -12.89 -6.55
N LEU A 15 24.28 -13.13 -5.68
CA LEU A 15 22.89 -13.26 -6.09
C LEU A 15 22.23 -11.88 -6.09
N ASP A 16 21.85 -11.37 -7.24
CA ASP A 16 21.17 -10.10 -7.36
C ASP A 16 19.79 -10.17 -6.70
N THR A 17 19.61 -9.52 -5.54
CA THR A 17 18.34 -9.46 -4.82
C THR A 17 17.84 -8.02 -4.72
N VAL A 18 16.52 -7.81 -4.83
CA VAL A 18 15.85 -6.54 -4.56
C VAL A 18 14.81 -6.76 -3.46
N ILE A 19 14.81 -5.89 -2.46
CA ILE A 19 13.95 -6.04 -1.28
C ILE A 19 12.91 -4.93 -1.29
N PHE A 20 11.63 -5.29 -1.37
CA PHE A 20 10.54 -4.32 -1.36
C PHE A 20 9.79 -4.27 -0.02
N ARG A 21 9.49 -3.05 0.43
CA ARG A 21 8.53 -2.78 1.50
C ARG A 21 7.28 -2.17 0.88
N TYR A 22 6.22 -2.98 0.74
CA TYR A 22 4.94 -2.53 0.19
C TYR A 22 4.14 -1.77 1.24
N PHE A 23 3.62 -0.61 0.85
CA PHE A 23 2.70 0.17 1.66
C PHE A 23 1.27 -0.22 1.31
N ASN A 24 0.39 -0.22 2.26
CA ASN A 24 -1.04 -0.60 2.25
C ASN A 24 -1.63 -0.93 0.87
N ALA A 25 -1.34 -2.13 0.36
CA ALA A 25 -1.78 -2.58 -0.95
C ALA A 25 -3.32 -2.62 -1.05
N TYR A 26 -3.86 -2.10 -2.14
CA TYR A 26 -5.27 -2.19 -2.47
C TYR A 26 -5.46 -2.57 -3.94
N GLY A 27 -6.67 -3.01 -4.29
CA GLY A 27 -7.02 -3.34 -5.68
C GLY A 27 -8.04 -4.44 -5.79
N GLU A 28 -8.26 -4.92 -6.99
CA GLU A 28 -9.17 -6.00 -7.30
C GLU A 28 -8.75 -7.28 -6.56
N ARG A 29 -9.72 -8.04 -6.06
CA ARG A 29 -9.55 -9.28 -5.29
C ARG A 29 -8.89 -9.10 -3.92
N GLN A 30 -8.82 -7.86 -3.39
CA GLN A 30 -8.37 -7.64 -2.01
C GLN A 30 -9.30 -8.36 -1.01
N PRO A 31 -8.78 -8.82 0.16
CA PRO A 31 -9.61 -9.38 1.20
C PRO A 31 -10.66 -8.37 1.69
N ILE A 32 -11.92 -8.80 1.80
CA ILE A 32 -13.04 -7.97 2.27
C ILE A 32 -13.52 -8.39 3.68
N ARG A 33 -12.96 -9.46 4.23
CA ARG A 33 -13.27 -10.02 5.56
C ARG A 33 -12.00 -10.55 6.22
N GLY A 34 -12.06 -10.68 7.55
CA GLY A 34 -10.97 -11.24 8.36
C GLY A 34 -10.10 -10.16 9.01
N GLN A 35 -9.25 -10.62 9.91
CA GLN A 35 -8.40 -9.74 10.75
C GLN A 35 -7.45 -8.85 9.95
N TYR A 36 -7.03 -9.30 8.77
CA TYR A 36 -6.08 -8.60 7.91
C TYR A 36 -6.72 -7.94 6.69
N ALA A 37 -8.06 -7.84 6.66
CA ALA A 37 -8.73 -7.15 5.56
C ALA A 37 -8.37 -5.65 5.59
N PRO A 38 -7.91 -5.07 4.47
CA PRO A 38 -7.61 -3.64 4.39
C PRO A 38 -8.88 -2.81 4.52
N VAL A 39 -8.76 -1.59 5.04
CA VAL A 39 -9.90 -0.69 5.28
C VAL A 39 -10.75 -0.48 4.03
N LEU A 40 -10.14 -0.32 2.85
CA LEU A 40 -10.86 -0.20 1.57
C LEU A 40 -11.74 -1.42 1.26
N GLY A 41 -11.21 -2.64 1.49
CA GLY A 41 -11.99 -3.86 1.31
C GLY A 41 -13.17 -3.95 2.26
N ILE A 42 -12.99 -3.54 3.51
CA ILE A 42 -14.05 -3.49 4.52
C ILE A 42 -15.12 -2.47 4.12
N PHE A 43 -14.72 -1.25 3.75
CA PHE A 43 -15.64 -0.17 3.39
C PHE A 43 -16.47 -0.50 2.13
N LEU A 44 -15.85 -1.02 1.08
CA LEU A 44 -16.57 -1.44 -0.13
C LEU A 44 -17.56 -2.57 0.15
N ARG A 45 -17.22 -3.52 1.02
CA ARG A 45 -18.15 -4.56 1.47
C ARG A 45 -19.33 -3.96 2.25
N GLN A 46 -19.06 -3.05 3.18
CA GLN A 46 -20.09 -2.39 3.99
C GLN A 46 -21.04 -1.57 3.09
N LEU A 47 -20.49 -0.78 2.16
CA LEU A 47 -21.30 -0.06 1.19
C LEU A 47 -22.22 -1.00 0.40
N ALA A 48 -21.68 -2.11 -0.13
CA ALA A 48 -22.45 -3.09 -0.89
C ALA A 48 -23.54 -3.79 -0.06
N ALA A 49 -23.37 -3.87 1.26
CA ALA A 49 -24.34 -4.44 2.19
C ALA A 49 -25.36 -3.39 2.72
N GLY A 50 -25.23 -2.12 2.38
CA GLY A 50 -26.03 -1.04 2.96
C GLY A 50 -25.75 -0.82 4.46
N GLU A 51 -24.54 -1.16 4.91
CA GLU A 51 -24.09 -0.99 6.29
C GLU A 51 -23.28 0.31 6.42
N PRO A 52 -23.33 1.02 7.59
CA PRO A 52 -22.45 2.14 7.86
C PRO A 52 -20.99 1.74 7.79
N LEU A 53 -20.13 2.64 7.26
CA LEU A 53 -18.68 2.45 7.26
C LEU A 53 -18.14 2.54 8.70
N THR A 54 -17.45 1.50 9.16
CA THR A 54 -16.91 1.46 10.53
C THR A 54 -15.50 2.04 10.61
N ILE A 55 -15.34 3.17 11.30
CA ILE A 55 -14.08 3.87 11.49
C ILE A 55 -13.53 3.58 12.89
N VAL A 56 -12.30 3.04 12.95
CA VAL A 56 -11.60 2.73 14.20
C VAL A 56 -11.01 4.01 14.79
N GLY A 57 -11.25 4.24 16.10
CA GLY A 57 -10.75 5.42 16.81
C GLY A 57 -11.37 6.72 16.29
N ASP A 58 -10.53 7.73 16.07
CA ASP A 58 -10.93 9.05 15.55
C ASP A 58 -10.89 9.15 14.02
N GLY A 59 -10.39 8.11 13.33
CA GLY A 59 -10.27 8.09 11.87
C GLY A 59 -9.14 8.94 11.29
N GLU A 60 -8.33 9.60 12.14
CA GLU A 60 -7.25 10.49 11.70
C GLU A 60 -5.93 9.74 11.43
N GLN A 61 -5.87 8.43 11.65
CA GLN A 61 -4.72 7.63 11.25
C GLN A 61 -4.58 7.64 9.74
N ARG A 62 -3.38 7.96 9.26
CA ARG A 62 -3.08 8.14 7.83
C ARG A 62 -2.30 6.97 7.27
N ARG A 63 -2.64 6.56 6.05
CA ARG A 63 -2.00 5.46 5.34
C ARG A 63 -1.67 5.86 3.90
N ASP A 64 -0.50 5.45 3.45
CA ASP A 64 -0.13 5.46 2.04
C ASP A 64 -0.74 4.21 1.37
N PHE A 65 -1.68 4.42 0.49
CA PHE A 65 -2.39 3.36 -0.23
C PHE A 65 -1.75 3.14 -1.60
N THR A 66 -1.31 1.92 -1.88
CA THR A 66 -0.60 1.58 -3.11
C THR A 66 -1.40 0.59 -3.94
N TYR A 67 -1.65 0.93 -5.20
CA TYR A 67 -2.40 0.05 -6.09
C TYR A 67 -1.63 -1.22 -6.43
N VAL A 68 -2.32 -2.37 -6.38
CA VAL A 68 -1.66 -3.67 -6.55
C VAL A 68 -0.94 -3.84 -7.90
N LYS A 69 -1.46 -3.24 -8.98
CA LYS A 69 -0.78 -3.32 -10.29
C LYS A 69 0.46 -2.44 -10.36
N ASP A 70 0.52 -1.35 -9.59
CA ASP A 70 1.74 -0.55 -9.44
C ASP A 70 2.81 -1.34 -8.68
N ILE A 71 2.41 -2.11 -7.64
CA ILE A 71 3.31 -3.04 -6.94
C ILE A 71 3.84 -4.11 -7.91
N VAL A 72 2.96 -4.72 -8.71
CA VAL A 72 3.37 -5.70 -9.74
C VAL A 72 4.36 -5.09 -10.71
N ASN A 73 4.09 -3.86 -11.18
CA ASN A 73 4.98 -3.14 -12.08
C ASN A 73 6.36 -2.88 -11.46
N ALA A 74 6.42 -2.51 -10.17
CA ALA A 74 7.69 -2.35 -9.45
C ALA A 74 8.54 -3.64 -9.47
N ASN A 75 7.90 -4.80 -9.23
CA ASN A 75 8.57 -6.10 -9.29
C ASN A 75 9.09 -6.41 -10.70
N ILE A 76 8.29 -6.18 -11.72
CA ILE A 76 8.70 -6.41 -13.12
C ILE A 76 9.87 -5.49 -13.47
N MET A 77 9.78 -4.20 -13.19
CA MET A 77 10.84 -3.24 -13.52
C MET A 77 12.16 -3.60 -12.84
N ALA A 78 12.13 -3.99 -11.58
CA ALA A 78 13.36 -4.44 -10.91
C ALA A 78 13.91 -5.74 -11.50
N ALA A 79 13.04 -6.70 -11.86
CA ALA A 79 13.46 -8.00 -12.40
C ALA A 79 14.10 -7.91 -13.80
N ILE A 80 13.70 -6.92 -14.61
CA ILE A 80 14.22 -6.73 -15.97
C ILE A 80 15.23 -5.59 -16.08
N SER A 81 15.54 -4.92 -14.95
CA SER A 81 16.44 -3.77 -14.96
C SER A 81 17.90 -4.20 -15.20
N ASN A 82 18.65 -3.29 -15.81
CA ASN A 82 20.12 -3.37 -15.89
C ASN A 82 20.73 -2.36 -14.90
N ALA A 83 20.22 -2.33 -13.66
CA ALA A 83 20.72 -1.43 -12.64
C ALA A 83 22.17 -1.78 -12.25
N ASP A 84 22.89 -0.79 -11.74
CA ASP A 84 24.25 -0.99 -11.24
C ASP A 84 24.28 -1.99 -10.07
N LYS A 85 25.42 -2.65 -9.87
CA LYS A 85 25.57 -3.70 -8.86
C LYS A 85 25.23 -3.26 -7.43
N ASP A 86 25.42 -2.00 -7.09
CA ASP A 86 25.09 -1.40 -5.79
C ASP A 86 23.57 -1.21 -5.56
N ALA A 87 22.75 -1.37 -6.60
CA ALA A 87 21.30 -1.40 -6.49
C ALA A 87 20.78 -2.70 -5.84
N TYR A 88 21.55 -3.78 -5.89
CA TYR A 88 21.13 -5.07 -5.36
C TYR A 88 21.48 -5.23 -3.86
N GLY A 89 20.82 -6.13 -3.19
CA GLY A 89 20.88 -6.26 -1.72
C GLY A 89 20.26 -5.09 -0.96
N GLN A 90 19.60 -4.16 -1.65
CA GLN A 90 19.04 -2.93 -1.10
C GLN A 90 17.54 -3.04 -0.84
N VAL A 91 17.07 -2.19 0.12
CA VAL A 91 15.64 -2.07 0.45
C VAL A 91 15.06 -0.85 -0.25
N TYR A 92 13.88 -1.03 -0.86
CA TYR A 92 13.11 -0.01 -1.54
C TYR A 92 11.68 0.04 -1.02
N ASN A 93 11.18 1.23 -0.72
CA ASN A 93 9.77 1.42 -0.44
C ASN A 93 8.98 1.46 -1.75
N VAL A 94 7.83 0.76 -1.75
CA VAL A 94 6.86 0.78 -2.84
C VAL A 94 5.56 1.31 -2.28
N GLY A 95 5.29 2.58 -2.52
CA GLY A 95 4.16 3.35 -2.01
C GLY A 95 3.65 4.34 -3.05
N SER A 96 2.55 5.02 -2.75
CA SER A 96 2.04 6.08 -3.62
C SER A 96 2.78 7.42 -3.40
N GLY A 97 3.45 7.59 -2.26
CA GLY A 97 4.02 8.87 -1.84
C GLY A 97 2.98 9.89 -1.37
N VAL A 98 1.71 9.48 -1.29
CA VAL A 98 0.60 10.28 -0.77
C VAL A 98 -0.16 9.45 0.27
N ASN A 99 -0.53 10.05 1.40
CA ASN A 99 -1.34 9.37 2.38
C ASN A 99 -2.69 10.03 2.60
N TYR A 100 -3.67 9.22 2.96
CA TYR A 100 -5.02 9.62 3.31
C TYR A 100 -5.36 9.17 4.72
N SER A 101 -6.14 9.98 5.47
CA SER A 101 -6.75 9.53 6.70
C SER A 101 -7.88 8.53 6.42
N VAL A 102 -8.24 7.73 7.41
CA VAL A 102 -9.40 6.83 7.27
C VAL A 102 -10.68 7.62 7.07
N ASN A 103 -10.81 8.81 7.68
CA ASN A 103 -11.93 9.73 7.45
C ASN A 103 -11.99 10.21 5.99
N GLU A 104 -10.87 10.62 5.40
CA GLU A 104 -10.80 11.02 3.99
C GLU A 104 -11.22 9.87 3.06
N VAL A 105 -10.73 8.65 3.34
CA VAL A 105 -11.12 7.46 2.55
C VAL A 105 -12.61 7.13 2.70
N ALA A 106 -13.17 7.23 3.92
CA ALA A 106 -14.60 7.02 4.13
C ALA A 106 -15.44 8.02 3.34
N ALA A 107 -15.08 9.32 3.40
CA ALA A 107 -15.78 10.39 2.69
C ALA A 107 -15.79 10.22 1.16
N MET A 108 -14.77 9.55 0.58
CA MET A 108 -14.79 9.20 -0.86
C MET A 108 -15.90 8.19 -1.20
N ILE A 109 -16.35 7.39 -0.21
CA ILE A 109 -17.22 6.23 -0.41
C ILE A 109 -18.66 6.50 0.04
N SER A 110 -18.84 6.97 1.29
CA SER A 110 -20.17 7.21 1.89
C SER A 110 -20.09 8.16 3.08
N ASP A 111 -21.15 8.93 3.30
CA ASP A 111 -21.35 9.77 4.49
C ASP A 111 -21.96 8.99 5.67
N ASP A 112 -22.46 7.76 5.44
CA ASP A 112 -23.00 6.90 6.48
C ASP A 112 -21.85 6.20 7.21
N ILE A 113 -21.42 6.77 8.33
CA ILE A 113 -20.23 6.33 9.10
C ILE A 113 -20.58 6.03 10.56
N LYS A 114 -19.83 5.11 11.15
CA LYS A 114 -19.92 4.76 12.58
C LYS A 114 -18.51 4.60 13.17
N TYR A 115 -18.19 5.35 14.21
CA TYR A 115 -16.94 5.19 14.94
C TYR A 115 -17.01 4.01 15.92
N ILE A 116 -15.90 3.25 15.97
CA ILE A 116 -15.72 2.10 16.88
C ILE A 116 -14.46 2.30 17.73
N PRO A 117 -14.33 1.63 18.88
CA PRO A 117 -13.19 1.82 19.79
C PRO A 117 -11.83 1.67 19.09
N PRO A 118 -10.81 2.45 19.52
CA PRO A 118 -9.47 2.40 18.94
C PRO A 118 -8.78 1.04 19.21
N ARG A 119 -7.84 0.67 18.34
CA ARG A 119 -6.98 -0.49 18.50
C ARG A 119 -5.65 -0.07 19.10
N LEU A 120 -5.13 -0.86 20.03
CA LEU A 120 -3.80 -0.63 20.61
C LEU A 120 -2.70 -0.91 19.58
N GLY A 121 -1.66 -0.06 19.59
CA GLY A 121 -0.48 -0.24 18.76
C GLY A 121 -0.65 0.13 17.29
N GLU A 122 -1.73 0.80 16.90
CA GLU A 122 -1.92 1.26 15.54
C GLU A 122 -1.02 2.48 15.24
N ALA A 123 -0.23 2.38 14.15
CA ALA A 123 0.61 3.49 13.71
C ALA A 123 -0.25 4.70 13.29
N ARG A 124 0.12 5.90 13.75
CA ARG A 124 -0.64 7.12 13.46
C ARG A 124 -0.50 7.57 12.01
N ILE A 125 0.73 7.52 11.47
CA ILE A 125 1.04 7.97 10.10
C ILE A 125 1.94 6.94 9.41
N SER A 126 1.62 6.64 8.17
CA SER A 126 2.43 5.86 7.25
C SER A 126 2.50 6.60 5.91
N LEU A 127 3.72 6.88 5.45
CA LEU A 127 4.00 7.55 4.17
C LEU A 127 5.30 7.01 3.60
N ALA A 128 5.29 6.55 2.36
CA ALA A 128 6.47 6.07 1.68
C ALA A 128 7.33 7.23 1.14
N ASN A 129 8.64 7.18 1.39
CA ASN A 129 9.58 7.89 0.54
C ASN A 129 9.93 6.96 -0.64
N VAL A 130 9.57 7.39 -1.85
CA VAL A 130 9.73 6.61 -3.09
C VAL A 130 10.88 7.11 -3.97
N ASP A 131 11.68 8.08 -3.51
CA ASP A 131 12.77 8.66 -4.30
C ASP A 131 13.80 7.61 -4.68
N LYS A 132 14.15 6.71 -3.75
CA LYS A 132 15.16 5.69 -3.99
C LYS A 132 14.76 4.73 -5.11
N ILE A 133 13.53 4.20 -5.10
CA ILE A 133 13.06 3.29 -6.15
C ILE A 133 12.94 4.00 -7.49
N TYR A 134 12.51 5.27 -7.49
CA TYR A 134 12.45 6.07 -8.70
C TYR A 134 13.84 6.29 -9.32
N ASN A 135 14.81 6.71 -8.50
CA ASN A 135 16.16 7.00 -8.98
C ASN A 135 16.88 5.73 -9.48
N THR A 136 16.56 4.56 -8.92
CA THR A 136 17.22 3.29 -9.27
C THR A 136 16.54 2.59 -10.44
N PHE A 137 15.22 2.50 -10.45
CA PHE A 137 14.45 1.70 -11.41
C PHE A 137 13.51 2.53 -12.28
N ALA A 138 13.51 3.87 -12.15
CA ALA A 138 12.60 4.79 -12.84
C ALA A 138 11.10 4.47 -12.56
N TRP A 139 10.78 3.75 -11.48
CA TRP A 139 9.43 3.36 -11.11
C TRP A 139 8.68 4.52 -10.44
N ARG A 140 7.41 4.68 -10.82
CA ARG A 140 6.45 5.58 -10.16
C ARG A 140 5.08 4.93 -10.08
N PRO A 141 4.29 5.22 -9.02
CA PRO A 141 2.89 4.83 -8.97
C PRO A 141 2.10 5.57 -10.06
N LEU A 142 1.16 4.89 -10.69
CA LEU A 142 0.34 5.43 -11.78
C LEU A 142 -1.12 5.64 -11.37
N GLN A 143 -1.64 4.80 -10.46
CA GLN A 143 -3.05 4.85 -10.07
C GLN A 143 -3.28 5.78 -8.89
N ASN A 144 -4.16 6.74 -9.06
CA ASN A 144 -4.70 7.58 -7.98
C ASN A 144 -5.80 6.83 -7.21
N LEU A 145 -5.79 6.91 -5.87
CA LEU A 145 -6.75 6.24 -5.01
C LEU A 145 -8.19 6.73 -5.25
N GLU A 146 -8.40 8.04 -5.33
CA GLU A 146 -9.74 8.62 -5.51
C GLU A 146 -10.38 8.17 -6.82
N GLU A 147 -9.62 8.15 -7.92
CA GLU A 147 -10.10 7.68 -9.22
C GLU A 147 -10.47 6.20 -9.18
N TRP A 148 -9.66 5.39 -8.49
CA TRP A 148 -9.95 3.97 -8.35
C TRP A 148 -11.23 3.76 -7.52
N VAL A 149 -11.37 4.45 -6.39
CA VAL A 149 -12.57 4.37 -5.54
C VAL A 149 -13.82 4.79 -6.32
N LYS A 150 -13.79 5.91 -7.05
CA LYS A 150 -14.92 6.37 -7.91
C LYS A 150 -15.37 5.28 -8.87
N LYS A 151 -14.43 4.59 -9.54
CA LYS A 151 -14.76 3.48 -10.45
C LYS A 151 -15.42 2.30 -9.72
N GLN A 152 -15.04 2.01 -8.44
CA GLN A 152 -15.61 0.91 -7.68
C GLN A 152 -17.06 1.19 -7.25
N ILE A 153 -17.41 2.44 -6.98
CA ILE A 153 -18.74 2.84 -6.49
C ILE A 153 -19.66 3.34 -7.60
N GLY A 154 -19.23 3.26 -8.86
CA GLY A 154 -20.05 3.63 -10.02
C GLY A 154 -20.29 5.15 -10.18
N LYS A 155 -19.36 5.97 -9.70
CA LYS A 155 -19.39 7.44 -9.81
C LYS A 155 -18.40 7.98 -10.84
#